data_5a9519f5598f55024e83eb23b567f470
#
_entry.id   5a9519f5598f55024e83eb23b567f470
#
_cell.length_a   1.000
_cell.length_b   1.000
_cell.length_c   1.000
_cell.angle_alpha   90.00
_cell.angle_beta   90.00
_cell.angle_gamma   90.00
#
_symmetry.space_group_name_H-M   'P 1'
#
loop_
_entity.id
_entity.type
_entity.pdbx_description
1 polymer ?
#
loop_
_entity_poly.entity_id
_entity_poly.type
_entity_poly.pdbx_seq_one_letter_code
_entity_poly.pdbx_strand_id
1 'polypeptide(L)'
;MLQPAFRANDVVTIKLVTGEEIVTRLGEPESTSFTISRPLLFTVNPQSGQAMLIPWLMSVEAKDPTPIVLYKTSIVSMTRPVKQIADHYTQATSGIVTAPAGLVI
;
A
#
# COMPACT_ATOMS: atom_id res chain seq x y z
N MET A 1 13.12 23.66 -1.81
CA MET A 1 12.62 22.76 -0.76
C MET A 1 12.98 21.33 -1.09
N LEU A 2 13.42 20.60 -0.11
CA LEU A 2 13.79 19.23 -0.31
C LEU A 2 12.57 18.32 -0.24
N GLN A 3 12.38 17.53 -1.27
CA GLN A 3 11.35 16.51 -1.28
C GLN A 3 11.88 15.27 -0.56
N PRO A 4 11.04 14.53 0.16
CA PRO A 4 11.45 13.24 0.66
C PRO A 4 11.91 12.36 -0.49
N ALA A 5 13.05 11.73 -0.33
CA ALA A 5 13.56 10.84 -1.36
C ALA A 5 12.93 9.46 -1.17
N PHE A 6 12.01 9.11 -2.05
CA PHE A 6 11.44 7.77 -2.08
C PHE A 6 12.25 6.91 -3.04
N ARG A 7 12.49 5.68 -2.64
CA ARG A 7 13.30 4.73 -3.41
C ARG A 7 12.48 3.50 -3.73
N ALA A 8 12.92 2.79 -4.76
CA ALA A 8 12.36 1.48 -5.06
C ALA A 8 12.45 0.61 -3.81
N ASN A 9 11.42 -0.17 -3.57
CA ASN A 9 11.23 -1.07 -2.42
C ASN A 9 10.81 -0.39 -1.12
N ASP A 10 10.70 0.93 -1.09
CA ASP A 10 10.14 1.59 0.08
C ASP A 10 8.67 1.22 0.24
N VAL A 11 8.25 1.06 1.50
CA VAL A 11 6.83 0.94 1.83
C VAL A 11 6.28 2.35 1.99
N VAL A 12 5.24 2.66 1.23
CA VAL A 12 4.65 4.00 1.22
C VAL A 12 3.15 3.93 1.39
N THR A 13 2.59 5.00 1.93
CA THR A 13 1.16 5.24 1.97
C THR A 13 0.81 6.24 0.88
N ILE A 14 -0.18 5.90 0.07
CA ILE A 14 -0.62 6.74 -1.03
C ILE A 14 -2.10 7.04 -0.85
N LYS A 15 -2.44 8.34 -0.86
CA LYS A 15 -3.82 8.77 -0.88
C LYS A 15 -4.23 9.00 -2.33
N LEU A 16 -5.30 8.34 -2.74
CA LEU A 16 -5.79 8.42 -4.11
C LEU A 16 -6.88 9.49 -4.24
N VAL A 17 -7.07 9.97 -5.47
CA VAL A 17 -8.12 10.98 -5.74
C VAL A 17 -9.52 10.45 -5.42
N THR A 18 -9.70 9.13 -5.40
CA THR A 18 -10.97 8.51 -5.01
C THR A 18 -11.23 8.58 -3.52
N GLY A 19 -10.25 9.00 -2.73
CA GLY A 19 -10.34 9.02 -1.28
C GLY A 19 -9.77 7.79 -0.60
N GLU A 20 -9.45 6.76 -1.37
CA GLU A 20 -8.85 5.54 -0.82
C GLU A 20 -7.41 5.81 -0.38
N GLU A 21 -7.00 5.10 0.65
CA GLU A 21 -5.63 5.16 1.14
C GLU A 21 -5.04 3.75 1.03
N ILE A 22 -3.97 3.62 0.26
CA ILE A 22 -3.32 2.33 0.08
C ILE A 22 -1.92 2.35 0.68
N VAL A 23 -1.48 1.19 1.14
CA VAL A 23 -0.11 0.96 1.59
C VAL A 23 0.48 -0.03 0.61
N THR A 24 1.63 0.29 0.07
CA THR A 24 2.19 -0.50 -1.02
C THR A 24 3.71 -0.40 -1.02
N ARG A 25 4.35 -1.31 -1.73
CA ARG A 25 5.78 -1.23 -1.97
C ARG A 25 6.00 -0.49 -3.27
N LEU A 26 6.86 0.51 -3.21
CA LEU A 26 7.15 1.35 -4.36
C LEU A 26 8.12 0.64 -5.29
N GLY A 27 7.86 0.70 -6.60
CA GLY A 27 8.79 0.26 -7.61
C GLY A 27 9.48 1.46 -8.24
N GLU A 28 9.88 1.31 -9.50
CA GLU A 28 10.58 2.38 -10.20
C GLU A 28 9.63 3.49 -10.61
N PRO A 29 10.01 4.75 -10.41
CA PRO A 29 9.21 5.87 -10.89
C PRO A 29 9.39 6.05 -12.39
N GLU A 30 8.30 6.40 -13.05
CA GLU A 30 8.29 6.77 -14.46
C GLU A 30 7.85 8.21 -14.58
N SER A 31 7.82 8.76 -15.79
CA SER A 31 7.46 10.15 -15.99
C SER A 31 6.00 10.45 -15.57
N THR A 32 5.08 9.54 -15.86
CA THR A 32 3.64 9.74 -15.59
C THR A 32 3.05 8.72 -14.63
N SER A 33 3.86 7.78 -14.15
CA SER A 33 3.37 6.70 -13.31
C SER A 33 4.43 6.25 -12.34
N PHE A 34 3.99 5.47 -11.34
CA PHE A 34 4.86 4.64 -10.52
C PHE A 34 4.50 3.20 -10.77
N THR A 35 5.47 2.30 -10.69
CA THR A 35 5.14 0.91 -10.48
C THR A 35 5.05 0.66 -8.98
N ILE A 36 4.06 -0.11 -8.60
CA ILE A 36 3.86 -0.51 -7.21
C ILE A 36 3.65 -2.01 -7.17
N SER A 37 3.82 -2.61 -6.02
CA SER A 37 3.52 -4.03 -5.86
C SER A 37 2.83 -4.27 -4.54
N ARG A 38 2.00 -5.29 -4.50
CA ARG A 38 1.29 -5.75 -3.31
C ARG A 38 0.53 -4.65 -2.59
N PRO A 39 -0.31 -3.86 -3.30
CA PRO A 39 -1.05 -2.78 -2.63
C PRO A 39 -2.15 -3.33 -1.74
N LEU A 40 -2.22 -2.82 -0.52
CA LEU A 40 -3.29 -3.13 0.42
C LEU A 40 -4.05 -1.86 0.73
N LEU A 41 -5.36 -1.99 0.86
CA LEU A 41 -6.23 -0.88 1.22
C LEU A 41 -6.24 -0.73 2.74
N PHE A 42 -5.94 0.48 3.21
CA PHE A 42 -6.08 0.81 4.61
C PHE A 42 -7.52 1.25 4.86
N THR A 43 -8.21 0.54 5.73
CA THR A 43 -9.60 0.84 6.02
C THR A 43 -9.87 0.61 7.50
N VAL A 44 -11.05 1.07 7.94
CA VAL A 44 -11.46 0.93 9.32
C VAL A 44 -12.77 0.16 9.35
N ASN A 45 -12.84 -0.85 10.21
CA ASN A 45 -14.08 -1.59 10.42
C ASN A 45 -15.05 -0.65 11.10
N PRO A 46 -16.22 -0.36 10.51
CA PRO A 46 -17.14 0.62 11.07
C PRO A 46 -17.79 0.15 12.37
N GLN A 47 -17.82 -1.15 12.61
CA GLN A 47 -18.44 -1.68 13.84
C GLN A 47 -17.49 -1.65 15.03
N SER A 48 -16.22 -2.01 14.81
CA SER A 48 -15.24 -2.10 15.89
C SER A 48 -14.32 -0.90 15.98
N GLY A 49 -14.22 -0.09 14.91
CA GLY A 49 -13.28 1.00 14.85
C GLY A 49 -11.85 0.56 14.61
N GLN A 50 -11.61 -0.73 14.35
CA GLN A 50 -10.25 -1.23 14.12
C GLN A 50 -9.78 -0.96 12.72
N ALA A 51 -8.53 -0.53 12.61
CA ALA A 51 -7.86 -0.38 11.32
C ALA A 51 -7.47 -1.74 10.75
N MET A 52 -7.59 -1.88 9.43
CA MET A 52 -7.30 -3.12 8.72
C MET A 52 -6.56 -2.81 7.44
N LEU A 53 -5.74 -3.77 7.02
CA LEU A 53 -5.16 -3.78 5.67
C LEU A 53 -5.77 -4.95 4.92
N ILE A 54 -6.45 -4.65 3.82
CA ILE A 54 -7.10 -5.67 3.00
C ILE A 54 -6.65 -5.51 1.55
N PRO A 55 -6.80 -6.54 0.70
CA PRO A 55 -6.39 -6.39 -0.69
C PRO A 55 -7.12 -5.24 -1.38
N TRP A 56 -6.36 -4.42 -2.09
CA TRP A 56 -6.94 -3.29 -2.83
C TRP A 56 -7.60 -3.76 -4.12
N LEU A 57 -6.91 -4.63 -4.85
CA LEU A 57 -7.45 -5.19 -6.09
C LEU A 57 -8.01 -6.58 -5.80
N MET A 58 -9.29 -6.74 -6.02
CA MET A 58 -10.00 -7.97 -5.63
C MET A 58 -9.65 -9.17 -6.49
N SER A 59 -9.15 -8.93 -7.70
CA SER A 59 -8.84 -9.99 -8.65
C SER A 59 -7.37 -10.39 -8.65
N VAL A 60 -6.58 -9.81 -7.75
CA VAL A 60 -5.14 -10.07 -7.67
C VAL A 60 -4.82 -10.50 -6.24
N GLU A 61 -3.96 -11.49 -6.11
CA GLU A 61 -3.56 -11.93 -4.77
C GLU A 61 -2.70 -10.87 -4.08
N ALA A 62 -2.92 -10.69 -2.79
CA ALA A 62 -2.23 -9.67 -2.01
C ALA A 62 -0.71 -9.86 -2.01
N LYS A 63 -0.25 -11.10 -2.16
CA LYS A 63 1.18 -11.43 -2.11
C LYS A 63 1.83 -11.46 -3.49
N ASP A 64 1.07 -11.26 -4.54
CA ASP A 64 1.59 -11.33 -5.91
C ASP A 64 2.59 -10.18 -6.10
N PRO A 65 3.86 -10.46 -6.46
CA PRO A 65 4.87 -9.42 -6.62
C PRO A 65 4.82 -8.71 -7.97
N THR A 66 3.89 -9.10 -8.84
CA THR A 66 3.81 -8.51 -10.18
C THR A 66 3.63 -6.99 -10.08
N PRO A 67 4.45 -6.20 -10.80
CA PRO A 67 4.30 -4.75 -10.75
C PRO A 67 2.95 -4.29 -11.30
N ILE A 68 2.41 -3.29 -10.64
CA ILE A 68 1.16 -2.65 -11.04
C ILE A 68 1.49 -1.21 -11.38
N VAL A 69 0.94 -0.74 -12.49
CA VAL A 69 1.13 0.66 -12.92
C VAL A 69 0.10 1.52 -12.23
N LEU A 70 0.59 2.53 -11.50
CA LEU A 70 -0.27 3.51 -10.85
C LEU A 70 0.04 4.88 -11.43
N TYR A 71 -0.94 5.49 -12.08
CA TYR A 71 -0.72 6.77 -12.73
C TYR A 71 -0.66 7.90 -11.72
N LYS A 72 0.28 8.82 -11.91
CA LYS A 72 0.49 9.93 -10.98
C LYS A 72 -0.74 10.83 -10.86
N THR A 73 -1.56 10.90 -11.91
CA THR A 73 -2.79 11.69 -11.88
C THR A 73 -3.81 11.16 -10.88
N SER A 74 -3.68 9.93 -10.43
CA SER A 74 -4.58 9.37 -9.43
C SER A 74 -4.11 9.59 -7.99
N ILE A 75 -2.95 10.20 -7.81
CA ILE A 75 -2.31 10.36 -6.51
C ILE A 75 -2.52 11.76 -5.97
N VAL A 76 -3.06 11.85 -4.75
CA VAL A 76 -3.17 13.13 -4.03
C VAL A 76 -1.90 13.37 -3.23
N SER A 77 -1.43 12.36 -2.51
CA SER A 77 -0.23 12.49 -1.69
C SER A 77 0.41 11.14 -1.48
N MET A 78 1.70 11.17 -1.17
CA MET A 78 2.48 9.98 -0.87
C MET A 78 3.38 10.29 0.31
N THR A 79 3.43 9.38 1.29
CA THR A 79 4.28 9.53 2.45
C THR A 79 4.66 8.16 2.98
N ARG A 80 5.49 8.14 4.00
CA ARG A 80 5.82 6.88 4.68
C ARG A 80 4.79 6.61 5.77
N PRO A 81 4.29 5.38 5.88
CA PRO A 81 3.39 5.03 6.97
C PRO A 81 4.12 5.03 8.31
N VAL A 82 3.37 5.12 9.40
CA VAL A 82 3.94 4.91 10.71
C VAL A 82 4.49 3.49 10.80
N LYS A 83 5.46 3.29 11.69
CA LYS A 83 6.18 2.02 11.77
C LYS A 83 5.26 0.82 11.97
N GLN A 84 4.25 0.96 12.83
CA GLN A 84 3.32 -0.13 13.08
C GLN A 84 2.61 -0.59 11.81
N ILE A 85 2.18 0.36 10.99
CA ILE A 85 1.51 0.03 9.73
C ILE A 85 2.50 -0.59 8.75
N ALA A 86 3.71 -0.05 8.65
CA ALA A 86 4.73 -0.61 7.77
C ALA A 86 5.07 -2.05 8.14
N ASP A 87 5.15 -2.33 9.44
CA ASP A 87 5.45 -3.68 9.91
C ASP A 87 4.32 -4.65 9.59
N HIS A 88 3.07 -4.24 9.80
CA HIS A 88 1.93 -5.07 9.45
C HIS A 88 1.85 -5.33 7.96
N TYR A 89 2.13 -4.31 7.17
CA TYR A 89 2.14 -4.45 5.71
C TYR A 89 3.20 -5.47 5.28
N THR A 90 4.42 -5.31 5.79
CA THR A 90 5.51 -6.21 5.45
C THR A 90 5.17 -7.65 5.84
N GLN A 91 4.61 -7.83 7.01
CA GLN A 91 4.23 -9.15 7.49
C GLN A 91 3.12 -9.76 6.63
N ALA A 92 2.11 -8.98 6.30
CA ALA A 92 0.98 -9.45 5.51
C ALA A 92 1.35 -9.83 4.09
N THR A 93 2.42 -9.22 3.54
CA THR A 93 2.80 -9.42 2.14
C THR A 93 4.06 -10.26 1.97
N SER A 94 4.66 -10.76 3.04
CA SER A 94 5.95 -11.44 2.98
C SER A 94 5.86 -12.87 2.43
N GLY A 95 4.67 -13.44 2.40
CA GLY A 95 4.50 -14.84 1.99
C GLY A 95 4.78 -15.84 3.09
N ILE A 96 5.26 -15.38 4.23
CA ILE A 96 5.57 -16.24 5.37
C ILE A 96 4.40 -16.34 6.33
N VAL A 97 3.61 -15.29 6.37
CA VAL A 97 2.53 -15.15 7.34
C VAL A 97 1.35 -16.03 6.96
N THR A 98 0.78 -16.68 7.94
CA THR A 98 -0.39 -17.53 7.77
C THR A 98 -1.68 -16.84 8.18
N ALA A 99 -1.63 -15.57 8.50
CA ALA A 99 -2.81 -14.82 8.90
C ALA A 99 -3.81 -14.75 7.75
N PRO A 100 -5.11 -14.77 8.05
CA PRO A 100 -6.11 -14.64 7.00
C PRO A 100 -6.04 -13.27 6.34
N ALA A 101 -6.68 -13.15 5.17
CA ALA A 101 -6.83 -11.87 4.51
C ALA A 101 -7.53 -10.88 5.44
N GLY A 102 -7.16 -9.61 5.33
CA GLY A 102 -7.74 -8.61 6.22
C GLY A 102 -7.10 -8.59 7.58
N LEU A 103 -5.80 -8.48 7.60
CA LEU A 103 -5.05 -8.42 8.86
C LEU A 103 -5.48 -7.22 9.68
N VAL A 104 -5.86 -7.48 10.93
CA VAL A 104 -6.28 -6.43 11.86
C VAL A 104 -5.05 -5.85 12.55
N ILE A 105 -4.99 -4.55 12.58
CA ILE A 105 -3.84 -3.82 13.12
C ILE A 105 -4.07 -3.37 14.56
#